data_84719b5adb6bf9d1b2c158303db9cd75
#
_entry.id   84719b5adb6bf9d1b2c158303db9cd75
#
_cell.length_a   1.000
_cell.length_b   1.000
_cell.length_c   1.000
_cell.angle_alpha   90.00
_cell.angle_beta   90.00
_cell.angle_gamma   90.00
#
_symmetry.space_group_name_H-M   'P 1'
#
loop_
_entity.id
_entity.type
_entity.pdbx_description
1 polymer ?
#
loop_
_entity_poly.entity_id
_entity_poly.type
_entity_poly.pdbx_seq_one_letter_code
_entity_poly.pdbx_strand_id
1 'polypeptide(L)'
;MAVYQVRFINQAQNLDQTIAVPDDEYILDMAEDLGIRLPSGCKIGNCSVCVAKLLVGQVDQSEQNFLSSSEIEAGYTVTCVAYPRSDCTLQTHQEQLLYQSSLYFQANNHSST
;
A
#
# COMPACT_ATOMS: atom_id res chain seq x y z
N MET A 1 6.89 -21.31 7.18
CA MET A 1 6.41 -19.93 7.11
C MET A 1 7.59 -19.02 6.79
N ALA A 2 7.47 -18.20 5.77
CA ALA A 2 8.52 -17.28 5.39
C ALA A 2 8.32 -15.92 6.06
N VAL A 3 9.43 -15.25 6.35
CA VAL A 3 9.42 -13.90 6.89
C VAL A 3 10.22 -13.03 5.93
N TYR A 4 9.65 -11.90 5.55
CA TYR A 4 10.25 -10.99 4.58
C TYR A 4 10.55 -9.65 5.20
N GLN A 5 11.56 -8.97 4.65
CA GLN A 5 11.91 -7.62 5.07
C GLN A 5 11.06 -6.63 4.25
N VAL A 6 10.29 -5.82 4.94
CA VAL A 6 9.44 -4.82 4.30
C VAL A 6 9.92 -3.44 4.72
N ARG A 7 10.37 -2.66 3.75
CA ARG A 7 10.89 -1.32 3.96
C ARG A 7 9.81 -0.30 3.61
N PHE A 8 9.53 0.59 4.55
CA PHE A 8 8.60 1.71 4.33
C PHE A 8 9.38 2.99 4.16
N ILE A 9 9.13 3.70 3.08
CA ILE A 9 9.80 4.97 2.81
C ILE A 9 8.78 6.05 2.46
N ASN A 10 9.04 7.26 2.90
CA ASN A 10 8.32 8.44 2.45
C ASN A 10 9.14 9.66 2.84
N GLN A 11 9.69 10.34 1.84
CA GLN A 11 10.58 11.46 2.06
C GLN A 11 9.87 12.64 2.75
N ALA A 12 8.63 12.91 2.36
CA ALA A 12 7.85 14.00 2.94
C ALA A 12 7.54 13.78 4.42
N GLN A 13 7.47 12.51 4.84
CA GLN A 13 7.22 12.14 6.23
C GLN A 13 8.50 11.79 6.98
N ASN A 14 9.64 11.94 6.33
CA ASN A 14 10.94 11.56 6.90
C ASN A 14 10.94 10.11 7.40
N LEU A 15 10.34 9.23 6.62
CA LEU A 15 10.17 7.83 6.97
C LEU A 15 11.11 6.95 6.16
N ASP A 16 11.87 6.10 6.83
CA ASP A 16 12.66 5.04 6.23
C ASP A 16 12.89 3.98 7.29
N GLN A 17 12.00 2.99 7.33
CA GLN A 17 12.08 1.92 8.32
C GLN A 17 11.81 0.57 7.66
N THR A 18 12.53 -0.44 8.14
CA THR A 18 12.39 -1.81 7.66
C THR A 18 11.97 -2.70 8.81
N ILE A 19 10.97 -3.53 8.58
CA ILE A 19 10.50 -4.49 9.58
C ILE A 19 10.44 -5.88 8.96
N ALA A 20 10.43 -6.90 9.82
CA ALA A 20 10.20 -8.28 9.41
C ALA A 20 8.70 -8.56 9.45
N VAL A 21 8.14 -9.05 8.35
CA VAL A 21 6.71 -9.36 8.26
C VAL A 21 6.55 -10.82 7.80
N PRO A 22 5.91 -11.67 8.61
CA PRO A 22 5.60 -13.04 8.17
C PRO A 22 4.64 -13.01 6.97
N ASP A 23 4.71 -14.06 6.17
CA ASP A 23 3.90 -14.15 4.95
C ASP A 23 2.40 -14.37 5.22
N ASP A 24 2.02 -14.59 6.47
CA ASP A 24 0.62 -14.76 6.87
C ASP A 24 0.10 -13.57 7.70
N GLU A 25 0.82 -12.47 7.74
CA GLU A 25 0.42 -11.26 8.48
C GLU A 25 0.25 -10.09 7.52
N TYR A 26 -0.75 -9.26 7.81
CA TYR A 26 -0.93 -8.03 7.04
C TYR A 26 0.20 -7.06 7.30
N ILE A 27 0.68 -6.43 6.24
CA ILE A 27 1.82 -5.50 6.32
C ILE A 27 1.50 -4.32 7.24
N LEU A 28 0.30 -3.74 7.11
CA LEU A 28 -0.07 -2.59 7.95
C LEU A 28 -0.14 -2.97 9.43
N ASP A 29 -0.72 -4.13 9.74
CA ASP A 29 -0.87 -4.56 11.13
C ASP A 29 0.49 -4.74 11.80
N MET A 30 1.45 -5.33 11.09
CA MET A 30 2.80 -5.50 11.64
C MET A 30 3.49 -4.16 11.84
N ALA A 31 3.30 -3.22 10.92
CA ALA A 31 3.87 -1.89 11.06
C ALA A 31 3.32 -1.19 12.30
N GLU A 32 2.02 -1.27 12.51
CA GLU A 32 1.38 -0.66 13.69
C GLU A 32 1.84 -1.31 14.97
N ASP A 33 1.97 -2.63 14.99
CA ASP A 33 2.45 -3.38 16.17
C ASP A 33 3.85 -2.95 16.56
N LEU A 34 4.66 -2.56 15.60
CA LEU A 34 6.04 -2.13 15.82
C LEU A 34 6.18 -0.62 15.97
N GLY A 35 5.07 0.10 16.06
CA GLY A 35 5.06 1.53 16.35
C GLY A 35 5.27 2.42 15.13
N ILE A 36 5.19 1.89 13.92
CA ILE A 36 5.29 2.70 12.71
C ILE A 36 3.92 3.27 12.40
N ARG A 37 3.83 4.60 12.30
CA ARG A 37 2.56 5.27 12.03
C ARG A 37 2.36 5.38 10.52
N LEU A 38 1.43 4.59 10.00
CA LEU A 38 1.03 4.66 8.60
C LEU A 38 -0.44 5.07 8.53
N PRO A 39 -0.86 5.71 7.43
CA PRO A 39 -2.27 6.02 7.25
C PRO A 39 -3.09 4.74 7.27
N SER A 40 -4.19 4.74 8.00
CA SER A 40 -5.09 3.60 8.04
C SER A 40 -6.52 4.11 8.12
N GLY A 41 -7.43 3.30 7.57
CA GLY A 41 -8.85 3.63 7.54
C GLY A 41 -9.67 2.42 7.95
N CYS A 42 -10.48 1.90 7.03
CA CYS A 42 -11.39 0.80 7.33
C CYS A 42 -10.70 -0.52 7.68
N LYS A 43 -9.46 -0.73 7.20
CA LYS A 43 -8.67 -1.94 7.44
C LYS A 43 -9.31 -3.23 6.90
N ILE A 44 -10.20 -3.10 5.93
CA ILE A 44 -10.84 -4.24 5.29
C ILE A 44 -10.60 -4.26 3.77
N GLY A 45 -9.64 -3.46 3.31
CA GLY A 45 -9.26 -3.44 1.91
C GLY A 45 -10.18 -2.65 1.00
N ASN A 46 -11.00 -1.80 1.55
CA ASN A 46 -12.08 -1.12 0.83
C ASN A 46 -11.94 0.41 0.84
N CYS A 47 -10.76 0.93 1.17
CA CYS A 47 -10.53 2.37 1.09
C CYS A 47 -9.09 2.66 0.73
N SER A 48 -8.85 3.91 0.32
CA SER A 48 -7.56 4.30 -0.23
C SER A 48 -6.58 4.85 0.80
N VAL A 49 -6.99 4.97 2.07
CA VAL A 49 -6.16 5.66 3.07
C VAL A 49 -4.84 4.93 3.30
N CYS A 50 -4.86 3.60 3.30
CA CYS A 50 -3.69 2.79 3.58
C CYS A 50 -2.89 2.42 2.32
N VAL A 51 -3.19 3.03 1.18
CA VAL A 51 -2.51 2.70 -0.07
C VAL A 51 -1.05 3.14 -0.03
N ALA A 52 -0.17 2.25 -0.44
CA ALA A 52 1.24 2.52 -0.67
C ALA A 52 1.60 2.09 -2.08
N LYS A 53 2.74 2.54 -2.57
CA LYS A 53 3.23 2.12 -3.88
C LYS A 53 4.38 1.13 -3.71
N LEU A 54 4.22 -0.05 -4.29
CA LEU A 54 5.23 -1.10 -4.24
C LEU A 54 6.32 -0.78 -5.26
N LEU A 55 7.51 -0.48 -4.77
CA LEU A 55 8.65 -0.14 -5.63
C LEU A 55 9.50 -1.36 -5.94
N VAL A 56 9.61 -2.29 -4.99
CA VAL A 56 10.42 -3.51 -5.13
C VAL A 56 9.66 -4.64 -4.47
N GLY A 57 9.68 -5.82 -5.08
CA GLY A 57 9.14 -7.03 -4.49
C GLY A 57 7.74 -7.36 -4.95
N GLN A 58 7.11 -8.28 -4.22
CA GLN A 58 5.77 -8.79 -4.53
C GLN A 58 4.95 -8.93 -3.26
N VAL A 59 3.65 -8.71 -3.40
CA VAL A 59 2.68 -8.87 -2.32
C VAL A 59 1.47 -9.64 -2.84
N ASP A 60 0.73 -10.25 -1.91
CA ASP A 60 -0.57 -10.83 -2.19
C ASP A 60 -1.62 -9.92 -1.54
N GLN A 61 -2.40 -9.22 -2.35
CA GLN A 61 -3.49 -8.38 -1.88
C GLN A 61 -4.81 -8.83 -2.51
N SER A 62 -4.99 -10.14 -2.64
CA SER A 62 -6.19 -10.70 -3.26
C SER A 62 -7.46 -10.39 -2.46
N GLU A 63 -7.34 -10.02 -1.19
CA GLU A 63 -8.48 -9.66 -0.35
C GLU A 63 -8.94 -8.22 -0.54
N GLN A 64 -8.14 -7.37 -1.21
CA GLN A 64 -8.54 -5.99 -1.43
C GLN A 64 -9.66 -5.91 -2.46
N ASN A 65 -10.49 -4.90 -2.35
CA ASN A 65 -11.58 -4.69 -3.30
C ASN A 65 -11.75 -3.21 -3.68
N PHE A 66 -10.68 -2.43 -3.55
CA PHE A 66 -10.67 -1.01 -3.91
C PHE A 66 -9.97 -0.74 -5.23
N LEU A 67 -8.77 -1.31 -5.42
CA LEU A 67 -7.94 -1.03 -6.59
C LEU A 67 -8.42 -1.79 -7.82
N SER A 68 -8.35 -1.13 -8.98
CA SER A 68 -8.54 -1.79 -10.27
C SER A 68 -7.29 -2.55 -10.69
N SER A 69 -7.42 -3.40 -11.71
CA SER A 69 -6.29 -4.16 -12.24
C SER A 69 -5.15 -3.25 -12.70
N SER A 70 -5.48 -2.13 -13.34
CA SER A 70 -4.46 -1.20 -13.83
C SER A 70 -3.73 -0.51 -12.68
N GLU A 71 -4.41 -0.24 -11.58
CA GLU A 71 -3.80 0.36 -10.41
C GLU A 71 -2.86 -0.63 -9.73
N ILE A 72 -3.25 -1.90 -9.65
CA ILE A 72 -2.39 -2.94 -9.11
C ILE A 72 -1.13 -3.09 -9.98
N GLU A 73 -1.29 -3.08 -11.29
CA GLU A 73 -0.16 -3.17 -12.21
C GLU A 73 0.78 -1.98 -12.08
N ALA A 74 0.25 -0.82 -11.73
CA ALA A 74 1.07 0.36 -11.48
C ALA A 74 1.84 0.29 -10.16
N GLY A 75 1.57 -0.71 -9.32
CA GLY A 75 2.29 -0.94 -8.08
C GLY A 75 1.55 -0.53 -6.82
N TYR A 76 0.32 -0.05 -6.92
CA TYR A 76 -0.43 0.35 -5.73
C TYR A 76 -0.82 -0.87 -4.90
N THR A 77 -0.73 -0.71 -3.58
CA THR A 77 -0.94 -1.80 -2.63
C THR A 77 -1.80 -1.31 -1.48
N VAL A 78 -2.86 -2.06 -1.18
CA VAL A 78 -3.71 -1.79 -0.01
C VAL A 78 -3.09 -2.53 1.17
N THR A 79 -2.28 -1.83 1.96
CA THR A 79 -1.41 -2.45 2.96
C THR A 79 -2.17 -3.14 4.09
N CYS A 80 -3.40 -2.74 4.37
CA CYS A 80 -4.16 -3.32 5.48
C CYS A 80 -4.62 -4.75 5.20
N VAL A 81 -4.59 -5.20 3.94
CA VAL A 81 -4.95 -6.57 3.56
C VAL A 81 -3.90 -7.18 2.63
N ALA A 82 -2.68 -6.69 2.66
CA ALA A 82 -1.60 -7.20 1.83
C ALA A 82 -0.65 -8.06 2.65
N TYR A 83 -0.31 -9.21 2.11
CA TYR A 83 0.71 -10.10 2.68
C TYR A 83 1.98 -9.99 1.85
N PRO A 84 3.18 -9.99 2.46
CA PRO A 84 4.40 -10.00 1.65
C PRO A 84 4.63 -11.37 1.02
N ARG A 85 5.16 -11.36 -0.19
CA ARG A 85 5.55 -12.59 -0.91
C ARG A 85 7.03 -12.55 -1.30
N SER A 86 7.72 -11.49 -0.95
CA SER A 86 9.16 -11.33 -1.09
C SER A 86 9.57 -10.17 -0.20
N ASP A 87 10.87 -9.88 -0.15
CA ASP A 87 11.31 -8.62 0.43
C ASP A 87 10.75 -7.48 -0.40
N CYS A 88 10.22 -6.46 0.27
CA CYS A 88 9.47 -5.39 -0.38
C CYS A 88 9.96 -4.03 0.04
N THR A 89 9.83 -3.06 -0.86
CA THR A 89 9.97 -1.64 -0.54
C THR A 89 8.68 -0.94 -0.95
N LEU A 90 8.05 -0.28 0.02
CA LEU A 90 6.77 0.39 -0.17
C LEU A 90 6.94 1.88 0.11
N GLN A 91 6.48 2.71 -0.81
CA GLN A 91 6.38 4.16 -0.61
C GLN A 91 5.00 4.45 -0.04
N THR A 92 4.98 4.98 1.18
CA THR A 92 3.74 5.16 1.95
C THR A 92 3.05 6.48 1.63
N HIS A 93 1.86 6.70 2.18
CA HIS A 93 1.12 7.97 2.06
C HIS A 93 0.82 8.32 0.60
N GLN A 94 0.30 7.36 -0.15
CA GLN A 94 0.11 7.51 -1.60
C GLN A 94 -1.34 7.72 -2.01
N GLU A 95 -2.24 7.95 -1.07
CA GLU A 95 -3.66 8.12 -1.38
C GLU A 95 -3.88 9.25 -2.39
N GLN A 96 -3.28 10.39 -2.14
CA GLN A 96 -3.47 11.56 -3.01
C GLN A 96 -2.89 11.31 -4.39
N LEU A 97 -1.72 10.70 -4.46
CA LEU A 97 -1.08 10.37 -5.73
C LEU A 97 -1.92 9.36 -6.51
N LEU A 98 -2.51 8.40 -5.82
CA LEU A 98 -3.41 7.43 -6.44
C LEU A 98 -4.57 8.15 -7.14
N TYR A 99 -5.21 9.08 -6.46
CA TYR A 99 -6.33 9.82 -7.04
C TYR A 99 -5.90 10.65 -8.23
N GLN A 100 -4.70 11.20 -8.22
CA GLN A 100 -4.19 12.00 -9.34
C GLN A 100 -3.91 11.16 -10.58
N SER A 101 -3.55 9.89 -10.40
CA SER A 101 -3.18 9.03 -11.52
C SER A 101 -4.24 7.98 -11.86
N SER A 102 -5.30 7.87 -11.07
CA SER A 102 -6.30 6.82 -11.25
C SER A 102 -7.26 7.16 -12.37
N LEU A 103 -7.96 6.15 -12.87
CA LEU A 103 -9.02 6.34 -13.85
C LEU A 103 -10.16 7.17 -13.27
N TYR A 104 -10.45 7.03 -11.99
CA TYR A 104 -11.46 7.82 -11.31
C TYR A 104 -11.13 9.31 -11.41
N PHE A 105 -9.91 9.68 -11.09
CA PHE A 105 -9.48 11.08 -11.16
C PHE A 105 -9.52 11.58 -12.60
N GLN A 106 -9.04 10.79 -13.54
CA GLN A 106 -9.03 11.17 -14.95
C GLN A 106 -10.43 11.36 -15.50
N ALA A 107 -11.36 10.47 -15.15
CA ALA A 107 -12.74 10.59 -15.57
C ALA A 107 -13.38 11.86 -15.02
N ASN A 108 -13.14 12.16 -13.74
CA ASN A 108 -13.65 13.35 -13.09
C ASN A 108 -13.10 14.61 -13.74
N ASN A 109 -11.80 14.64 -13.95
CA ASN A 109 -11.13 15.77 -14.58
C ASN A 109 -11.61 15.97 -16.02
N HIS A 110 -11.76 14.87 -16.73
CA HIS A 110 -12.23 14.92 -18.11
C HIS A 110 -13.66 15.47 -18.20
N SER A 111 -14.50 15.06 -17.28
CA SER A 111 -15.90 15.52 -17.30
C SER A 111 -16.03 16.99 -16.93
N SER A 112 -15.03 17.56 -16.32
CA SER A 112 -15.03 18.99 -15.97
C SER A 112 -14.61 19.87 -17.14
N THR A 113 -14.14 19.29 -18.18
CA THR A 113 -13.74 20.04 -19.39
C THR A 113 -14.83 19.99 -20.45
#